data_8395d0ce37d7937aa816b45318abcefd
#
_entry.id   8395d0ce37d7937aa816b45318abcefd
#
_cell.length_a   1.000
_cell.length_b   1.000
_cell.length_c   1.000
_cell.angle_alpha   90.00
_cell.angle_beta   90.00
_cell.angle_gamma   90.00
#
_symmetry.space_group_name_H-M   'P 1'
#
loop_
_entity.id
_entity.type
_entity.pdbx_description
1 polymer ?
#
loop_
_entity_poly.entity_id
_entity_poly.type
_entity_poly.pdbx_seq_one_letter_code
_entity_poly.pdbx_strand_id
1 'polypeptide(L)'
;MKKKQRKKVFGVGINDCVDGVIGFDGRLKPCYRHWYNMLARCYNEKTKQNAPHYEACSVCDEWKLFSRFKVWFDEHYVEGWHLDKDILVKGNKIYSPDTCCFVPREINSLFTKRARDRG
;
A
#
# COMPACT_ATOMS: atom_id res chain seq x y z
N MET A 1 18.68 -25.39 -15.20
CA MET A 1 19.04 -24.40 -14.18
C MET A 1 17.78 -23.88 -13.50
N LYS A 2 17.70 -24.05 -12.21
CA LYS A 2 16.51 -23.59 -11.47
C LYS A 2 16.54 -22.08 -11.35
N LYS A 3 15.46 -21.42 -11.77
CA LYS A 3 15.29 -20.00 -11.54
C LYS A 3 15.14 -19.77 -10.04
N LYS A 4 15.89 -18.83 -9.49
CA LYS A 4 15.68 -18.41 -8.11
C LYS A 4 14.29 -17.82 -7.97
N GLN A 5 13.46 -18.40 -7.12
CA GLN A 5 12.19 -17.80 -6.77
C GLN A 5 12.44 -16.54 -5.96
N ARG A 6 11.75 -15.45 -6.31
CA ARG A 6 11.84 -14.22 -5.55
C ARG A 6 11.19 -14.44 -4.19
N LYS A 7 11.84 -13.91 -3.16
CA LYS A 7 11.32 -13.97 -1.81
C LYS A 7 10.05 -13.10 -1.73
N LYS A 8 9.02 -13.63 -1.09
CA LYS A 8 7.77 -12.88 -0.90
C LYS A 8 8.00 -11.70 0.06
N VAL A 9 7.41 -10.55 -0.28
CA VAL A 9 7.47 -9.36 0.56
C VAL A 9 6.53 -9.56 1.75
N PHE A 10 7.08 -9.54 2.95
CA PHE A 10 6.35 -9.85 4.20
C PHE A 10 5.60 -11.19 4.14
N GLY A 11 6.12 -12.15 3.37
CA GLY A 11 5.52 -13.47 3.26
C GLY A 11 4.24 -13.53 2.42
N VAL A 12 3.83 -12.43 1.81
CA VAL A 12 2.53 -12.31 1.14
C VAL A 12 2.65 -11.78 -0.29
N GLY A 13 3.38 -10.68 -0.48
CA GLY A 13 3.43 -10.00 -1.77
C GLY A 13 4.45 -10.60 -2.71
N ILE A 14 4.13 -10.62 -3.99
CA ILE A 14 5.02 -11.14 -5.05
C ILE A 14 5.31 -10.01 -6.03
N ASN A 15 6.59 -9.66 -6.18
CA ASN A 15 7.01 -8.74 -7.22
C ASN A 15 7.22 -9.54 -8.51
N ASP A 16 6.17 -9.55 -9.32
CA ASP A 16 6.14 -10.29 -10.59
C ASP A 16 6.49 -9.42 -11.80
N CYS A 17 7.04 -8.22 -11.56
CA CYS A 17 7.51 -7.33 -12.62
C CYS A 17 8.99 -7.59 -12.89
N VAL A 18 9.36 -7.51 -14.17
CA VAL A 18 10.77 -7.67 -14.58
C VAL A 18 11.54 -6.35 -14.48
N ASP A 19 10.83 -5.22 -14.46
CA ASP A 19 11.44 -3.90 -14.34
C ASP A 19 12.02 -3.70 -12.94
N GLY A 20 13.14 -2.97 -12.86
CA GLY A 20 13.74 -2.66 -11.58
C GLY A 20 12.84 -1.78 -10.71
N VAL A 21 13.05 -1.84 -9.40
CA VAL A 21 12.25 -1.06 -8.43
C VAL A 21 12.92 0.27 -8.07
N ILE A 22 14.15 0.49 -8.51
CA ILE A 22 14.91 1.73 -8.25
C ILE A 22 14.77 2.65 -9.47
N GLY A 23 14.41 3.91 -9.22
CA GLY A 23 14.30 4.92 -10.26
C GLY A 23 15.65 5.55 -10.64
N PHE A 24 15.62 6.46 -11.59
CA PHE A 24 16.83 7.16 -12.07
C PHE A 24 17.49 8.01 -10.98
N ASP A 25 16.73 8.42 -9.98
CA ASP A 25 17.24 9.21 -8.85
C ASP A 25 17.86 8.35 -7.75
N GLY A 26 17.97 7.03 -7.95
CA GLY A 26 18.52 6.10 -6.97
C GLY A 26 17.57 5.73 -5.86
N ARG A 27 16.32 6.19 -5.91
CA ARG A 27 15.30 5.90 -4.90
C ARG A 27 14.30 4.88 -5.42
N LEU A 28 13.57 4.25 -4.50
CA LEU A 28 12.49 3.34 -4.89
C LEU A 28 11.46 4.09 -5.74
N LYS A 29 10.99 3.45 -6.80
CA LYS A 29 9.92 4.00 -7.62
C LYS A 29 8.67 4.18 -6.74
N PRO A 30 7.88 5.26 -6.94
CA PRO A 30 6.69 5.49 -6.10
C PRO A 30 5.72 4.32 -6.07
N CYS A 31 5.48 3.66 -7.21
CA CYS A 31 4.55 2.52 -7.25
C CYS A 31 5.01 1.37 -6.34
N TYR A 32 6.31 1.06 -6.35
CA TYR A 32 6.83 -0.02 -5.49
C TYR A 32 6.81 0.41 -4.02
N ARG A 33 7.18 1.65 -3.72
CA ARG A 33 7.18 2.17 -2.36
C ARG A 33 5.80 2.12 -1.74
N HIS A 34 4.76 2.53 -2.48
CA HIS A 34 3.39 2.49 -1.98
C HIS A 34 2.91 1.06 -1.77
N TRP A 35 3.24 0.17 -2.69
CA TRP A 35 2.89 -1.25 -2.58
C TRP A 35 3.56 -1.90 -1.36
N TYR A 36 4.87 -1.66 -1.21
CA TYR A 36 5.65 -2.18 -0.09
C TYR A 36 5.07 -1.68 1.25
N ASN A 37 4.79 -0.39 1.35
CA ASN A 37 4.25 0.19 2.58
C ASN A 37 2.85 -0.32 2.89
N MET A 38 2.01 -0.53 1.89
CA MET A 38 0.69 -1.13 2.06
C MET A 38 0.80 -2.53 2.68
N LEU A 39 1.68 -3.36 2.12
CA LEU A 39 1.92 -4.70 2.66
C LEU A 39 2.48 -4.64 4.08
N ALA A 40 3.39 -3.69 4.35
CA ALA A 40 3.96 -3.53 5.67
C ALA A 40 2.89 -3.19 6.72
N ARG A 41 1.96 -2.31 6.38
CA ARG A 41 0.86 -1.94 7.29
C ARG A 41 0.02 -3.13 7.71
N CYS A 42 -0.20 -4.06 6.78
CA CYS A 42 -1.07 -5.21 7.03
C CYS A 42 -0.34 -6.42 7.59
N TYR A 43 0.93 -6.61 7.23
CA TYR A 43 1.62 -7.87 7.48
C TYR A 43 2.96 -7.78 8.20
N ASN A 44 3.46 -6.58 8.48
CA ASN A 44 4.72 -6.42 9.23
C ASN A 44 4.41 -6.22 10.71
N GLU A 45 4.89 -7.11 11.56
CA GLU A 45 4.64 -7.07 13.01
C GLU A 45 5.10 -5.77 13.67
N LYS A 46 6.27 -5.27 13.29
CA LYS A 46 6.78 -4.01 13.85
C LYS A 46 5.88 -2.84 13.50
N THR A 47 5.41 -2.79 12.26
CA THR A 47 4.50 -1.74 11.80
C THR A 47 3.18 -1.79 12.58
N LYS A 48 2.64 -3.00 12.77
CA LYS A 48 1.41 -3.19 13.53
C LYS A 48 1.55 -2.77 14.99
N GLN A 49 2.69 -3.07 15.61
CA GLN A 49 2.95 -2.68 17.00
C GLN A 49 2.99 -1.17 17.15
N ASN A 50 3.57 -0.47 16.18
CA ASN A 50 3.68 0.99 16.19
C ASN A 50 2.40 1.68 15.76
N ALA A 51 1.52 0.98 15.05
CA ALA A 51 0.27 1.52 14.52
C ALA A 51 -0.84 0.48 14.66
N PRO A 52 -1.37 0.26 15.88
CA PRO A 52 -2.37 -0.79 16.14
C PRO A 52 -3.62 -0.71 15.28
N HIS A 53 -3.97 0.47 14.78
CA HIS A 53 -5.15 0.63 13.93
C HIS A 53 -5.03 -0.08 12.57
N TYR A 54 -3.84 -0.57 12.20
CA TYR A 54 -3.65 -1.39 11.00
C TYR A 54 -3.76 -2.89 11.28
N GLU A 55 -3.95 -3.28 12.53
CA GLU A 55 -3.86 -4.68 12.95
C GLU A 55 -4.76 -5.63 12.15
N ALA A 56 -5.97 -5.20 11.84
CA ALA A 56 -6.94 -6.04 11.16
C ALA A 56 -6.98 -5.82 9.63
N CYS A 57 -6.09 -5.02 9.07
CA CYS A 57 -6.16 -4.75 7.64
C CYS A 57 -5.55 -5.88 6.81
N SER A 58 -6.01 -5.98 5.57
CA SER A 58 -5.51 -6.96 4.61
C SER A 58 -5.45 -6.34 3.22
N VAL A 59 -4.75 -7.03 2.31
CA VAL A 59 -4.64 -6.64 0.90
C VAL A 59 -5.38 -7.67 0.09
N CYS A 60 -6.19 -7.24 -0.89
CA CYS A 60 -6.91 -8.16 -1.77
C CYS A 60 -5.92 -9.03 -2.55
N ASP A 61 -6.38 -10.19 -3.00
CA ASP A 61 -5.51 -11.15 -3.69
C ASP A 61 -4.87 -10.57 -4.94
N GLU A 62 -5.61 -9.77 -5.70
CA GLU A 62 -5.12 -9.12 -6.91
C GLU A 62 -3.89 -8.26 -6.62
N TRP A 63 -3.91 -7.48 -5.55
CA TRP A 63 -2.82 -6.56 -5.21
C TRP A 63 -1.66 -7.20 -4.47
N LYS A 64 -1.74 -8.47 -4.16
CA LYS A 64 -0.58 -9.23 -3.68
C LYS A 64 0.44 -9.41 -4.79
N LEU A 65 0.02 -9.30 -6.05
CA LEU A 65 0.90 -9.24 -7.21
C LEU A 65 1.21 -7.78 -7.54
N PHE A 66 2.49 -7.42 -7.52
CA PHE A 66 2.89 -6.03 -7.76
C PHE A 66 2.43 -5.52 -9.13
N SER A 67 2.48 -6.38 -10.17
CA SER A 67 2.06 -5.97 -11.52
C SER A 67 0.61 -5.48 -11.55
N ARG A 68 -0.26 -6.12 -10.78
CA ARG A 68 -1.67 -5.75 -10.72
C ARG A 68 -1.88 -4.43 -9.99
N PHE A 69 -1.19 -4.25 -8.87
CA PHE A 69 -1.22 -2.97 -8.14
C PHE A 69 -0.68 -1.83 -9.02
N LYS A 70 0.41 -2.09 -9.74
CA LYS A 70 1.05 -1.10 -10.60
C LYS A 70 0.11 -0.57 -11.68
N VAL A 71 -0.70 -1.43 -12.31
CA VAL A 71 -1.67 -1.00 -13.34
C VAL A 71 -2.64 0.01 -12.75
N TRP A 72 -3.22 -0.29 -11.60
CA TRP A 72 -4.14 0.61 -10.92
C TRP A 72 -3.43 1.89 -10.47
N PHE A 73 -2.22 1.75 -9.92
CA PHE A 73 -1.41 2.87 -9.46
C PHE A 73 -1.16 3.88 -10.59
N ASP A 74 -0.74 3.37 -11.75
CA ASP A 74 -0.41 4.26 -12.88
C ASP A 74 -1.62 5.05 -13.37
N GLU A 75 -2.82 4.53 -13.18
CA GLU A 75 -4.06 5.21 -13.59
C GLU A 75 -4.57 6.21 -12.55
N HIS A 76 -4.20 6.07 -11.29
CA HIS A 76 -4.82 6.83 -10.20
C HIS A 76 -3.86 7.71 -9.41
N TYR A 77 -2.57 7.46 -9.49
CA TYR A 77 -1.60 8.14 -8.64
C TYR A 77 -1.43 9.61 -9.00
N VAL A 78 -1.37 10.46 -7.98
CA VAL A 78 -0.97 11.86 -8.07
C VAL A 78 0.23 12.03 -7.16
N GLU A 79 1.32 12.61 -7.69
CA GLU A 79 2.55 12.78 -6.92
C GLU A 79 2.29 13.53 -5.62
N GLY A 80 2.81 12.99 -4.53
CA GLY A 80 2.66 13.57 -3.18
C GLY A 80 1.36 13.17 -2.47
N TRP A 81 0.45 12.49 -3.16
CA TRP A 81 -0.79 12.04 -2.54
C TRP A 81 -0.59 10.70 -1.82
N HIS A 82 -1.45 10.43 -0.86
CA HIS A 82 -1.39 9.23 -0.02
C HIS A 82 -2.47 8.23 -0.38
N LEU A 83 -2.11 6.95 -0.32
CA LEU A 83 -3.07 5.86 -0.52
C LEU A 83 -3.95 5.73 0.71
N ASP A 84 -5.26 5.76 0.50
CA ASP A 84 -6.25 5.62 1.57
C ASP A 84 -7.26 4.52 1.25
N LYS A 85 -7.69 3.79 2.28
CA LYS A 85 -8.66 2.72 2.13
C LYS A 85 -10.00 2.98 2.84
N ASP A 86 -10.10 4.06 3.60
CA ASP A 86 -11.26 4.31 4.47
C ASP A 86 -12.19 5.42 4.00
N ILE A 87 -11.70 6.32 3.16
CA ILE A 87 -12.46 7.51 2.75
C ILE A 87 -13.67 7.15 1.91
N LEU A 88 -13.50 6.25 0.93
CA LEU A 88 -14.59 5.81 0.07
C LEU A 88 -15.56 4.89 0.81
N VAL A 89 -15.04 4.01 1.66
CA VAL A 89 -15.84 3.07 2.44
C VAL A 89 -15.38 3.15 3.89
N LYS A 90 -16.14 3.86 4.70
CA LYS A 90 -15.81 4.10 6.10
C LYS A 90 -15.66 2.78 6.86
N GLY A 91 -14.56 2.64 7.58
CA GLY A 91 -14.29 1.44 8.38
C GLY A 91 -13.78 0.25 7.58
N ASN A 92 -13.53 0.43 6.30
CA ASN A 92 -12.99 -0.63 5.46
C ASN A 92 -11.60 -1.07 5.92
N LYS A 93 -11.37 -2.39 5.94
CA LYS A 93 -10.10 -2.99 6.36
C LYS A 93 -9.32 -3.63 5.22
N ILE A 94 -9.80 -3.53 3.99
CA ILE A 94 -9.21 -4.20 2.83
C ILE A 94 -8.68 -3.19 1.83
N TYR A 95 -7.40 -3.28 1.49
CA TYR A 95 -6.82 -2.53 0.38
C TYR A 95 -7.20 -3.22 -0.92
N SER A 96 -7.93 -2.52 -1.79
CA SER A 96 -8.38 -3.05 -3.07
C SER A 96 -8.67 -1.91 -4.05
N PRO A 97 -8.72 -2.20 -5.37
CA PRO A 97 -9.05 -1.15 -6.35
C PRO A 97 -10.44 -0.55 -6.15
N ASP A 98 -11.37 -1.29 -5.55
CA ASP A 98 -12.75 -0.82 -5.35
C ASP A 98 -12.90 0.10 -4.14
N THR A 99 -11.98 0.03 -3.19
CA THR A 99 -12.12 0.73 -1.90
C THR A 99 -11.05 1.78 -1.67
N CYS A 100 -9.98 1.77 -2.43
CA CYS A 100 -8.87 2.70 -2.24
C CYS A 100 -8.92 3.87 -3.18
N CYS A 101 -8.34 4.98 -2.74
CA CYS A 101 -8.11 6.16 -3.56
C CYS A 101 -6.85 6.87 -3.07
N PHE A 102 -6.33 7.75 -3.91
CA PHE A 102 -5.26 8.66 -3.49
C PHE A 102 -5.87 9.97 -3.05
N VAL A 103 -5.34 10.55 -1.98
CA VAL A 103 -5.82 11.83 -1.44
C VAL A 103 -4.63 12.71 -1.09
N PRO A 104 -4.79 14.04 -1.18
CA PRO A 104 -3.76 14.97 -0.72
C PRO A 104 -3.42 14.71 0.74
N ARG A 105 -2.17 14.95 1.10
CA ARG A 105 -1.70 14.77 2.47
C ARG A 105 -2.56 15.49 3.50
N GLU A 106 -2.97 16.71 3.17
CA GLU A 106 -3.77 17.54 4.06
C GLU A 106 -5.12 16.90 4.37
N ILE A 107 -5.75 16.32 3.36
CA ILE A 107 -7.04 15.64 3.51
C ILE A 107 -6.89 14.39 4.38
N ASN A 108 -5.87 13.59 4.11
CA ASN A 108 -5.61 12.38 4.89
C ASN A 108 -5.34 12.70 6.36
N SER A 109 -4.53 13.71 6.63
CA SER A 109 -4.23 14.16 8.00
C SER A 109 -5.48 14.67 8.73
N LEU A 110 -6.34 15.38 8.02
CA LEU A 110 -7.58 15.91 8.60
C LEU A 110 -8.50 14.78 9.06
N PHE A 111 -8.68 13.75 8.25
CA PHE A 111 -9.51 12.59 8.62
C PHE A 111 -8.92 11.84 9.82
N THR A 112 -7.63 11.65 9.85
CA THR A 112 -6.95 10.98 10.96
C THR A 112 -7.11 11.77 12.25
N LYS A 113 -6.92 13.08 12.19
CA LYS A 113 -7.05 13.96 13.35
C LYS A 113 -8.47 13.94 13.91
N ARG A 114 -9.48 14.01 13.04
CA ARG A 114 -10.89 13.95 13.47
C ARG A 114 -11.21 12.64 14.17
N ALA A 115 -10.67 11.54 13.68
CA ALA A 115 -10.87 10.24 14.29
C ALA A 115 -10.28 10.20 15.71
N ARG A 116 -9.14 10.83 15.94
CA ARG A 116 -8.51 10.94 17.26
C ARG A 116 -9.32 11.81 18.21
N ASP A 117 -9.84 12.94 17.71
CA ASP A 117 -10.58 13.91 18.52
C ASP A 117 -11.93 13.35 19.00
N ARG A 118 -12.45 12.33 18.33
CA ARG A 118 -13.71 11.68 18.69
C ARG A 118 -13.53 10.54 19.69
N GLY A 119 -12.29 10.11 19.89
CA GLY A 119 -11.97 8.98 20.73
C GLY A 119 -11.92 9.28 22.16
#